data_f0114c59b3aa0db187a79faa83f6fdb0
#
_entry.id   f0114c59b3aa0db187a79faa83f6fdb0
#
_cell.length_a   1.000
_cell.length_b   1.000
_cell.length_c   1.000
_cell.angle_alpha   90.00
_cell.angle_beta   90.00
_cell.angle_gamma   90.00
#
_symmetry.space_group_name_H-M   'P 1'
#
loop_
_entity.id
_entity.type
_entity.pdbx_description
1 polymer ?
#
loop_
_entity_poly.entity_id
_entity_poly.type
_entity_poly.pdbx_seq_one_letter_code
_entity_poly.pdbx_strand_id
1 'polypeptide(L)'
;MIKIDILIIGAGPTGLFTVFEAGLLKLKCHLIDALPQPGGQCSEIYPKKPIYDIPAFPEILAGDLVDNLMEQIKPFEPGFTLGERAETLDKQEDGSYIVSTNKGTQHQAPVVVIAGGLGSFEPRKPPIDNIIEFEDKGVAYMVKDPEVYRDKKVVIAGGGDSALDWAIFLTNVASEVSLVHRRNEFRGALDSVEKASELAKLGKIKLFTEAQVKKLYGDEKLEAVVIKHNDPDKGETYLEVDNFIPLFGLSPKLGPLGNWGLEIQKNAIKVNNAKDYQTNIPGVFAIGDVNTYEGKLKLILSGFHEAAVMCQYAYQIIHPNKRFVMKYTTVGGVEGFDGSKKEAKKEVVQSIV
;
A
#
# COMPACT_ATOMS: atom_id res chain seq x y z
N MET A 1 7.49 -15.91 -24.06
CA MET A 1 8.44 -15.15 -23.22
C MET A 1 8.42 -13.68 -23.62
N ILE A 2 8.14 -12.78 -22.69
CA ILE A 2 8.06 -11.32 -22.87
C ILE A 2 9.46 -10.74 -22.62
N LYS A 3 10.02 -10.02 -23.60
CA LYS A 3 11.32 -9.32 -23.48
C LYS A 3 11.10 -7.84 -23.29
N ILE A 4 11.75 -7.24 -22.30
CA ILE A 4 11.53 -5.85 -21.87
C ILE A 4 12.84 -5.26 -21.32
N ASP A 5 12.94 -3.93 -21.23
CA ASP A 5 14.11 -3.25 -20.64
C ASP A 5 14.11 -3.35 -19.11
N ILE A 6 12.95 -3.08 -18.49
CA ILE A 6 12.77 -3.12 -17.03
C ILE A 6 11.54 -3.96 -16.70
N LEU A 7 11.74 -4.99 -15.90
CA LEU A 7 10.64 -5.76 -15.30
C LEU A 7 10.40 -5.28 -13.87
N ILE A 8 9.15 -4.91 -13.56
CA ILE A 8 8.76 -4.38 -12.25
C ILE A 8 7.86 -5.39 -11.55
N ILE A 9 8.22 -5.80 -10.34
CA ILE A 9 7.43 -6.71 -9.49
C ILE A 9 6.65 -5.86 -8.49
N GLY A 10 5.35 -5.70 -8.73
CA GLY A 10 4.44 -4.87 -7.97
C GLY A 10 3.95 -3.65 -8.75
N ALA A 11 2.64 -3.55 -8.96
CA ALA A 11 1.96 -2.45 -9.64
C ALA A 11 1.31 -1.45 -8.66
N GLY A 12 1.87 -1.31 -7.44
CA GLY A 12 1.51 -0.26 -6.49
C GLY A 12 2.03 1.12 -6.91
N PRO A 13 1.76 2.19 -6.15
CA PRO A 13 2.14 3.57 -6.51
C PRO A 13 3.60 3.72 -6.92
N THR A 14 4.52 3.09 -6.17
CA THR A 14 5.97 3.14 -6.48
C THR A 14 6.30 2.44 -7.80
N GLY A 15 5.70 1.27 -8.05
CA GLY A 15 5.90 0.54 -9.33
C GLY A 15 5.34 1.31 -10.51
N LEU A 16 4.17 1.92 -10.37
CA LEU A 16 3.57 2.77 -11.41
C LEU A 16 4.45 4.00 -11.68
N PHE A 17 4.91 4.70 -10.66
CA PHE A 17 5.79 5.86 -10.85
C PHE A 17 7.15 5.48 -11.46
N THR A 18 7.64 4.26 -11.22
CA THR A 18 8.84 3.72 -11.89
C THR A 18 8.68 3.70 -13.42
N VAL A 19 7.48 3.36 -13.91
CA VAL A 19 7.19 3.40 -15.35
C VAL A 19 7.33 4.82 -15.92
N PHE A 20 6.85 5.83 -15.17
CA PHE A 20 6.99 7.22 -15.58
C PHE A 20 8.47 7.62 -15.72
N GLU A 21 9.27 7.39 -14.66
CA GLU A 21 10.69 7.73 -14.65
C GLU A 21 11.49 6.97 -15.72
N ALA A 22 11.23 5.69 -15.91
CA ALA A 22 11.84 4.88 -16.97
C ALA A 22 11.43 5.37 -18.37
N GLY A 23 10.16 5.71 -18.54
CA GLY A 23 9.61 6.24 -19.79
C GLY A 23 10.25 7.55 -20.23
N LEU A 24 10.58 8.46 -19.27
CA LEU A 24 11.36 9.67 -19.55
C LEU A 24 12.72 9.35 -20.16
N LEU A 25 13.29 8.19 -19.83
CA LEU A 25 14.57 7.69 -20.35
C LEU A 25 14.40 6.82 -21.61
N LYS A 26 13.16 6.72 -22.14
CA LYS A 26 12.81 5.86 -23.30
C LYS A 26 13.05 4.36 -23.04
N LEU A 27 12.96 3.94 -21.79
CA LEU A 27 13.01 2.54 -21.39
C LEU A 27 11.60 1.97 -21.30
N LYS A 28 11.42 0.76 -21.81
CA LYS A 28 10.13 0.05 -21.79
C LYS A 28 9.99 -0.78 -20.54
N CYS A 29 8.82 -0.70 -19.90
CA CYS A 29 8.52 -1.40 -18.67
C CYS A 29 7.40 -2.44 -18.85
N HIS A 30 7.49 -3.51 -18.07
CA HIS A 30 6.40 -4.46 -17.86
C HIS A 30 6.24 -4.71 -16.36
N LEU A 31 5.00 -4.72 -15.88
CA LEU A 31 4.70 -4.93 -14.46
C LEU A 31 4.06 -6.29 -14.25
N ILE A 32 4.49 -6.99 -13.19
CA ILE A 32 3.84 -8.21 -12.68
C ILE A 32 3.21 -7.87 -11.34
N ASP A 33 1.93 -8.20 -11.14
CA ASP A 33 1.30 -8.10 -9.83
C ASP A 33 0.40 -9.30 -9.55
N ALA A 34 0.42 -9.75 -8.29
CA ALA A 34 -0.43 -10.84 -7.83
C ALA A 34 -1.91 -10.44 -7.75
N LEU A 35 -2.19 -9.14 -7.63
CA LEU A 35 -3.54 -8.59 -7.66
C LEU A 35 -4.08 -8.51 -9.09
N PRO A 36 -5.40 -8.62 -9.27
CA PRO A 36 -6.04 -8.56 -10.58
C PRO A 36 -6.11 -7.14 -11.17
N GLN A 37 -5.73 -6.12 -10.39
CA GLN A 37 -5.75 -4.71 -10.79
C GLN A 37 -4.53 -3.97 -10.24
N PRO A 38 -4.07 -2.89 -10.91
CA PRO A 38 -3.01 -2.02 -10.40
C PRO A 38 -3.43 -1.26 -9.14
N GLY A 39 -2.42 -0.73 -8.42
CA GLY A 39 -2.60 0.17 -7.28
C GLY A 39 -2.16 -0.42 -5.95
N GLY A 40 -1.96 -1.74 -5.86
CA GLY A 40 -1.47 -2.39 -4.64
C GLY A 40 -2.36 -2.10 -3.43
N GLN A 41 -1.76 -1.69 -2.30
CA GLN A 41 -2.51 -1.39 -1.07
C GLN A 41 -3.53 -0.27 -1.25
N CYS A 42 -3.21 0.75 -2.04
CA CYS A 42 -4.09 1.91 -2.26
C CYS A 42 -5.42 1.52 -2.93
N SER A 43 -5.41 0.58 -3.85
CA SER A 43 -6.63 0.09 -4.50
C SER A 43 -7.30 -1.04 -3.72
N GLU A 44 -6.50 -1.95 -3.12
CA GLU A 44 -7.04 -3.17 -2.53
C GLU A 44 -7.51 -2.97 -1.08
N ILE A 45 -6.82 -2.14 -0.28
CA ILE A 45 -7.05 -2.07 1.17
C ILE A 45 -7.84 -0.83 1.57
N TYR A 46 -7.53 0.34 0.99
CA TYR A 46 -8.08 1.61 1.45
C TYR A 46 -8.31 2.65 0.33
N PRO A 47 -9.02 2.29 -0.76
CA PRO A 47 -9.16 3.18 -1.92
C PRO A 47 -9.85 4.51 -1.60
N LYS A 48 -10.74 4.53 -0.62
CA LYS A 48 -11.48 5.72 -0.17
C LYS A 48 -10.85 6.43 1.05
N LYS A 49 -9.62 6.03 1.44
CA LYS A 49 -8.90 6.69 2.52
C LYS A 49 -8.17 7.92 1.99
N PRO A 50 -8.30 9.11 2.62
CA PRO A 50 -7.52 10.28 2.26
C PRO A 50 -6.05 10.11 2.65
N ILE A 51 -5.16 10.62 1.80
CA ILE A 51 -3.72 10.70 1.98
C ILE A 51 -3.35 12.18 1.94
N TYR A 52 -2.53 12.64 2.89
CA TYR A 52 -2.18 14.04 3.08
C TYR A 52 -0.69 14.35 2.79
N ASP A 53 0.14 13.33 2.62
CA ASP A 53 1.60 13.45 2.46
C ASP A 53 2.08 13.22 1.02
N ILE A 54 1.19 13.43 0.05
CA ILE A 54 1.56 13.51 -1.37
C ILE A 54 1.79 14.97 -1.73
N PRO A 55 3.01 15.35 -2.16
CA PRO A 55 3.31 16.73 -2.52
C PRO A 55 2.36 17.31 -3.56
N ALA A 56 1.99 18.58 -3.39
CA ALA A 56 1.06 19.34 -4.22
C ALA A 56 -0.42 18.95 -4.11
N PHE A 57 -0.77 17.95 -3.31
CA PHE A 57 -2.15 17.65 -2.96
C PHE A 57 -2.38 17.92 -1.47
N PRO A 58 -3.25 18.89 -1.09
CA PRO A 58 -3.66 19.06 0.31
C PRO A 58 -4.28 17.80 0.87
N GLU A 59 -5.02 17.06 0.02
CA GLU A 59 -5.64 15.78 0.27
C GLU A 59 -5.89 15.08 -1.07
N ILE A 60 -5.71 13.76 -1.11
CA ILE A 60 -6.07 12.93 -2.25
C ILE A 60 -6.54 11.56 -1.76
N LEU A 61 -7.60 11.01 -2.33
CA LEU A 61 -8.00 9.64 -2.03
C LEU A 61 -6.98 8.65 -2.61
N ALA A 62 -6.73 7.55 -1.90
CA ALA A 62 -5.75 6.55 -2.31
C ALA A 62 -6.08 5.96 -3.70
N GLY A 63 -7.36 5.75 -4.02
CA GLY A 63 -7.81 5.33 -5.34
C GLY A 63 -7.52 6.37 -6.41
N ASP A 64 -7.86 7.64 -6.15
CA ASP A 64 -7.63 8.76 -7.08
C ASP A 64 -6.13 8.96 -7.37
N LEU A 65 -5.26 8.73 -6.37
CA LEU A 65 -3.82 8.74 -6.59
C LEU A 65 -3.39 7.67 -7.60
N VAL A 66 -3.95 6.47 -7.50
CA VAL A 66 -3.67 5.37 -8.44
C VAL A 66 -4.17 5.73 -9.84
N ASP A 67 -5.38 6.26 -9.97
CA ASP A 67 -5.96 6.68 -11.25
C ASP A 67 -5.09 7.76 -11.92
N ASN A 68 -4.62 8.74 -11.15
CA ASN A 68 -3.71 9.78 -11.64
C ASN A 68 -2.36 9.20 -12.08
N LEU A 69 -1.80 8.22 -11.35
CA LEU A 69 -0.57 7.53 -11.75
C LEU A 69 -0.77 6.70 -13.01
N MET A 70 -1.90 5.99 -13.15
CA MET A 70 -2.23 5.24 -14.36
C MET A 70 -2.37 6.17 -15.57
N GLU A 71 -2.97 7.34 -15.40
CA GLU A 71 -3.03 8.35 -16.45
C GLU A 71 -1.63 8.89 -16.78
N GLN A 72 -0.78 9.13 -15.77
CA GLN A 72 0.57 9.63 -15.93
C GLN A 72 1.47 8.67 -16.74
N ILE A 73 1.30 7.37 -16.59
CA ILE A 73 2.11 6.37 -17.30
C ILE A 73 1.55 5.95 -18.66
N LYS A 74 0.31 6.31 -18.97
CA LYS A 74 -0.37 5.91 -20.21
C LYS A 74 0.41 6.19 -21.49
N PRO A 75 1.11 7.34 -21.65
CA PRO A 75 1.89 7.62 -22.85
C PRO A 75 3.10 6.69 -23.07
N PHE A 76 3.54 5.97 -22.04
CA PHE A 76 4.68 5.06 -22.11
C PHE A 76 4.28 3.61 -22.41
N GLU A 77 2.99 3.32 -22.49
CA GLU A 77 2.40 2.03 -22.89
C GLU A 77 3.02 0.82 -22.18
N PRO A 78 3.07 0.80 -20.82
CA PRO A 78 3.64 -0.33 -20.09
C PRO A 78 2.80 -1.59 -20.29
N GLY A 79 3.48 -2.74 -20.34
CA GLY A 79 2.79 -4.04 -20.28
C GLY A 79 2.42 -4.43 -18.84
N PHE A 80 1.36 -5.23 -18.69
CA PHE A 80 0.92 -5.75 -17.39
C PHE A 80 0.68 -7.26 -17.47
N THR A 81 1.12 -7.97 -16.44
CA THR A 81 0.76 -9.35 -16.11
C THR A 81 0.15 -9.33 -14.71
N LEU A 82 -1.17 -9.21 -14.66
CA LEU A 82 -1.94 -9.08 -13.42
C LEU A 82 -2.57 -10.42 -13.01
N GLY A 83 -2.79 -10.60 -11.70
CA GLY A 83 -3.30 -11.83 -11.12
C GLY A 83 -2.28 -12.98 -11.19
N GLU A 84 -1.00 -12.65 -11.32
CA GLU A 84 0.11 -13.60 -11.34
C GLU A 84 1.22 -13.13 -10.41
N ARG A 85 1.76 -14.07 -9.62
CA ARG A 85 2.84 -13.81 -8.68
C ARG A 85 4.18 -14.22 -9.27
N ALA A 86 5.19 -13.35 -9.16
CA ALA A 86 6.58 -13.72 -9.50
C ALA A 86 7.10 -14.81 -8.56
N GLU A 87 7.60 -15.91 -9.10
CA GLU A 87 8.05 -17.10 -8.35
C GLU A 87 9.56 -17.26 -8.37
N THR A 88 10.18 -17.26 -9.56
CA THR A 88 11.62 -17.52 -9.72
C THR A 88 12.32 -16.35 -10.37
N LEU A 89 13.61 -16.24 -10.09
CA LEU A 89 14.53 -15.28 -10.71
C LEU A 89 15.76 -16.06 -11.19
N ASP A 90 15.89 -16.25 -12.49
CA ASP A 90 16.93 -17.07 -13.10
C ASP A 90 17.89 -16.19 -13.93
N LYS A 91 19.13 -16.04 -13.47
CA LYS A 91 20.15 -15.27 -14.17
C LYS A 91 20.59 -15.98 -15.45
N GLN A 92 20.70 -15.24 -16.54
CA GLN A 92 21.13 -15.71 -17.85
C GLN A 92 22.60 -15.42 -18.13
N GLU A 93 23.19 -16.10 -19.12
CA GLU A 93 24.60 -15.92 -19.53
C GLU A 93 24.87 -14.49 -20.06
N ASP A 94 23.87 -13.86 -20.69
CA ASP A 94 23.97 -12.48 -21.18
C ASP A 94 23.84 -11.43 -20.07
N GLY A 95 23.69 -11.84 -18.82
CA GLY A 95 23.52 -11.00 -17.65
C GLY A 95 22.09 -10.54 -17.38
N SER A 96 21.14 -10.86 -18.26
CA SER A 96 19.71 -10.63 -18.04
C SER A 96 19.11 -11.63 -17.04
N TYR A 97 17.87 -11.44 -16.66
CA TYR A 97 17.12 -12.31 -15.78
C TYR A 97 15.83 -12.80 -16.44
N ILE A 98 15.50 -14.06 -16.23
CA ILE A 98 14.17 -14.59 -16.51
C ILE A 98 13.41 -14.68 -15.18
N VAL A 99 12.25 -14.04 -15.13
CA VAL A 99 11.30 -14.18 -14.02
C VAL A 99 10.12 -14.99 -14.52
N SER A 100 9.83 -16.10 -13.83
CA SER A 100 8.67 -16.93 -14.10
C SER A 100 7.59 -16.68 -13.05
N THR A 101 6.32 -16.66 -13.47
CA THR A 101 5.19 -16.52 -12.57
C THR A 101 4.64 -17.86 -12.12
N ASN A 102 3.76 -17.83 -11.09
CA ASN A 102 3.03 -19.01 -10.60
C ASN A 102 2.09 -19.64 -11.66
N LYS A 103 1.84 -18.97 -12.76
CA LYS A 103 1.06 -19.48 -13.91
C LYS A 103 1.94 -19.88 -15.11
N GLY A 104 3.26 -19.76 -14.97
CA GLY A 104 4.22 -20.14 -16.00
C GLY A 104 4.52 -19.05 -17.04
N THR A 105 3.99 -17.85 -16.89
CA THR A 105 4.34 -16.71 -17.75
C THR A 105 5.79 -16.30 -17.49
N GLN A 106 6.59 -16.12 -18.55
CA GLN A 106 8.01 -15.80 -18.46
C GLN A 106 8.32 -14.42 -19.02
N HIS A 107 9.12 -13.67 -18.27
CA HIS A 107 9.58 -12.32 -18.62
C HIS A 107 11.09 -12.27 -18.55
N GLN A 108 11.75 -11.73 -19.59
CA GLN A 108 13.19 -11.55 -19.63
C GLN A 108 13.54 -10.05 -19.64
N ALA A 109 14.40 -9.63 -18.73
CA ALA A 109 14.86 -8.27 -18.62
C ALA A 109 16.30 -8.16 -18.08
N PRO A 110 17.12 -7.20 -18.54
CA PRO A 110 18.43 -6.90 -17.95
C PRO A 110 18.32 -6.25 -16.57
N VAL A 111 17.17 -5.62 -16.27
CA VAL A 111 16.89 -4.96 -14.98
C VAL A 111 15.58 -5.47 -14.41
N VAL A 112 15.63 -5.88 -13.13
CA VAL A 112 14.46 -6.29 -12.35
C VAL A 112 14.30 -5.37 -11.15
N VAL A 113 13.10 -4.80 -10.98
CA VAL A 113 12.75 -3.87 -9.89
C VAL A 113 11.71 -4.50 -9.00
N ILE A 114 12.01 -4.67 -7.73
CA ILE A 114 11.06 -5.18 -6.74
C ILE A 114 10.41 -3.98 -6.05
N ALA A 115 9.13 -3.75 -6.35
CA ALA A 115 8.27 -2.69 -5.80
C ALA A 115 7.03 -3.30 -5.10
N GLY A 116 7.18 -4.50 -4.53
CA GLY A 116 6.10 -5.33 -4.00
C GLY A 116 5.51 -4.87 -2.65
N GLY A 117 5.86 -3.66 -2.17
CA GLY A 117 5.34 -3.10 -0.93
C GLY A 117 5.59 -4.00 0.27
N LEU A 118 4.55 -4.35 1.02
CA LEU A 118 4.64 -5.30 2.14
C LEU A 118 4.53 -6.77 1.71
N GLY A 119 4.54 -7.05 0.40
CA GLY A 119 4.32 -8.40 -0.14
C GLY A 119 2.84 -8.81 -0.09
N SER A 120 2.57 -10.10 0.11
CA SER A 120 1.19 -10.55 0.31
C SER A 120 0.65 -10.01 1.63
N PHE A 121 -0.49 -9.30 1.57
CA PHE A 121 -1.10 -8.70 2.76
C PHE A 121 -1.94 -9.73 3.49
N GLU A 122 -1.39 -10.34 4.51
CA GLU A 122 -2.20 -11.10 5.44
C GLU A 122 -2.47 -10.23 6.67
N PRO A 123 -3.74 -9.91 6.95
CA PRO A 123 -4.10 -9.22 8.17
C PRO A 123 -3.76 -10.08 9.37
N ARG A 124 -3.23 -9.44 10.42
CA ARG A 124 -3.00 -10.12 11.69
C ARG A 124 -4.33 -10.36 12.37
N LYS A 125 -4.73 -11.62 12.43
CA LYS A 125 -5.98 -12.02 13.09
C LYS A 125 -5.81 -12.03 14.61
N PRO A 126 -6.80 -11.52 15.37
CA PRO A 126 -6.80 -11.69 16.82
C PRO A 126 -6.95 -13.18 17.20
N PRO A 127 -6.41 -13.60 18.36
CA PRO A 127 -6.55 -14.96 18.85
C PRO A 127 -7.94 -15.16 19.47
N ILE A 128 -8.96 -15.21 18.64
CA ILE A 128 -10.36 -15.49 18.98
C ILE A 128 -10.74 -16.78 18.25
N ASP A 129 -11.13 -17.81 18.97
CA ASP A 129 -11.27 -19.17 18.44
C ASP A 129 -12.27 -19.27 17.28
N ASN A 130 -13.38 -18.55 17.37
CA ASN A 130 -14.45 -18.60 16.36
C ASN A 130 -14.46 -17.43 15.37
N ILE A 131 -13.39 -16.66 15.25
CA ILE A 131 -13.36 -15.46 14.39
C ILE A 131 -13.60 -15.78 12.92
N ILE A 132 -13.13 -16.95 12.47
CA ILE A 132 -13.25 -17.41 11.08
C ILE A 132 -14.71 -17.61 10.68
N GLU A 133 -15.57 -18.00 11.60
CA GLU A 133 -16.99 -18.25 11.36
C GLU A 133 -17.76 -16.98 11.00
N PHE A 134 -17.25 -15.82 11.46
CA PHE A 134 -17.83 -14.49 11.23
C PHE A 134 -17.11 -13.66 10.15
N GLU A 135 -16.06 -14.19 9.49
CA GLU A 135 -15.43 -13.56 8.34
C GLU A 135 -16.48 -13.37 7.24
N ASP A 136 -16.54 -12.16 6.68
CA ASP A 136 -17.58 -11.71 5.72
C ASP A 136 -19.02 -11.71 6.26
N LYS A 137 -19.22 -12.09 7.54
CA LYS A 137 -20.52 -12.10 8.23
C LYS A 137 -20.54 -11.14 9.43
N GLY A 138 -19.82 -10.05 9.34
CA GLY A 138 -19.68 -9.02 10.37
C GLY A 138 -18.25 -8.79 10.84
N VAL A 139 -17.30 -9.68 10.55
CA VAL A 139 -15.87 -9.46 10.78
C VAL A 139 -15.18 -9.07 9.48
N ALA A 140 -14.47 -7.96 9.48
CA ALA A 140 -13.66 -7.47 8.36
C ALA A 140 -12.31 -6.97 8.87
N TYR A 141 -11.23 -7.25 8.12
CA TYR A 141 -9.86 -6.85 8.50
C TYR A 141 -9.39 -5.57 7.82
N MET A 142 -10.23 -4.97 7.00
CA MET A 142 -10.00 -3.72 6.26
C MET A 142 -11.33 -3.04 5.95
N VAL A 143 -11.28 -1.75 5.70
CA VAL A 143 -12.44 -0.96 5.28
C VAL A 143 -12.23 -0.52 3.83
N LYS A 144 -12.82 -1.27 2.90
CA LYS A 144 -12.78 -0.94 1.46
C LYS A 144 -13.82 0.13 1.11
N ASP A 145 -15.01 0.01 1.64
CA ASP A 145 -16.10 0.95 1.48
C ASP A 145 -16.70 1.29 2.85
N PRO A 146 -16.52 2.51 3.37
CA PRO A 146 -17.07 2.90 4.65
C PRO A 146 -18.61 2.94 4.66
N GLU A 147 -19.26 3.09 3.50
CA GLU A 147 -20.72 3.15 3.40
C GLU A 147 -21.42 1.84 3.80
N VAL A 148 -20.74 0.71 3.74
CA VAL A 148 -21.29 -0.57 4.20
C VAL A 148 -21.55 -0.60 5.72
N TYR A 149 -20.97 0.35 6.46
CA TYR A 149 -21.15 0.50 7.91
C TYR A 149 -22.19 1.57 8.29
N ARG A 150 -22.88 2.14 7.30
CA ARG A 150 -23.91 3.18 7.56
C ARG A 150 -24.98 2.66 8.49
N ASP A 151 -25.27 3.47 9.53
CA ASP A 151 -26.26 3.20 10.57
C ASP A 151 -26.02 1.91 11.39
N LYS A 152 -24.81 1.33 11.33
CA LYS A 152 -24.45 0.13 12.07
C LYS A 152 -23.67 0.44 13.34
N LYS A 153 -23.69 -0.52 14.29
CA LYS A 153 -22.85 -0.52 15.48
C LYS A 153 -21.53 -1.21 15.16
N VAL A 154 -20.43 -0.47 15.22
CA VAL A 154 -19.12 -0.96 14.79
C VAL A 154 -18.14 -0.97 15.96
N VAL A 155 -17.45 -2.09 16.14
CA VAL A 155 -16.28 -2.20 17.03
C VAL A 155 -15.01 -2.26 16.22
N ILE A 156 -14.09 -1.33 16.46
CA ILE A 156 -12.75 -1.33 15.91
C ILE A 156 -11.77 -1.73 17.00
N ALA A 157 -10.89 -2.71 16.73
CA ALA A 157 -9.83 -3.07 17.64
C ALA A 157 -8.46 -2.76 17.04
N GLY A 158 -7.66 -1.97 17.75
CA GLY A 158 -6.34 -1.56 17.30
C GLY A 158 -5.80 -0.36 18.07
N GLY A 159 -4.60 0.08 17.74
CA GLY A 159 -3.97 1.23 18.43
C GLY A 159 -2.91 1.92 17.58
N GLY A 160 -2.88 1.66 16.28
CA GLY A 160 -2.09 2.39 15.29
C GLY A 160 -2.97 3.29 14.43
N ASP A 161 -2.35 3.97 13.46
CA ASP A 161 -3.01 4.95 12.59
C ASP A 161 -4.30 4.42 11.94
N SER A 162 -4.27 3.23 11.36
CA SER A 162 -5.47 2.66 10.71
C SER A 162 -6.66 2.53 11.65
N ALA A 163 -6.44 2.14 12.90
CA ALA A 163 -7.53 1.97 13.86
C ALA A 163 -8.10 3.31 14.30
N LEU A 164 -7.24 4.29 14.55
CA LEU A 164 -7.63 5.65 14.93
C LEU A 164 -8.36 6.37 13.80
N ASP A 165 -7.77 6.35 12.59
CA ASP A 165 -8.34 7.04 11.42
C ASP A 165 -9.72 6.49 11.07
N TRP A 166 -9.89 5.15 11.05
CA TRP A 166 -11.19 4.56 10.78
C TRP A 166 -12.19 4.75 11.92
N ALA A 167 -11.74 4.76 13.19
CA ALA A 167 -12.62 5.08 14.30
C ALA A 167 -13.15 6.52 14.19
N ILE A 168 -12.29 7.49 13.87
CA ILE A 168 -12.65 8.89 13.65
C ILE A 168 -13.60 9.01 12.44
N PHE A 169 -13.24 8.42 11.29
CA PHE A 169 -14.03 8.55 10.06
C PHE A 169 -15.44 7.97 10.23
N LEU A 170 -15.54 6.77 10.81
CA LEU A 170 -16.82 6.07 10.94
C LEU A 170 -17.79 6.74 11.93
N THR A 171 -17.35 7.68 12.76
CA THR A 171 -18.29 8.49 13.59
C THR A 171 -19.28 9.30 12.76
N ASN A 172 -19.00 9.52 11.47
CA ASN A 172 -19.88 10.25 10.55
C ASN A 172 -20.77 9.31 9.70
N VAL A 173 -20.57 8.01 9.82
CA VAL A 173 -21.23 7.00 8.98
C VAL A 173 -22.03 6.02 9.82
N ALA A 174 -21.38 5.42 10.82
CA ALA A 174 -21.98 4.42 11.69
C ALA A 174 -22.89 5.06 12.75
N SER A 175 -23.86 4.31 13.24
CA SER A 175 -24.73 4.76 14.35
C SER A 175 -23.99 4.76 15.68
N GLU A 176 -23.03 3.86 15.85
CA GLU A 176 -22.21 3.73 17.04
C GLU A 176 -20.82 3.24 16.69
N VAL A 177 -19.78 3.88 17.25
CA VAL A 177 -18.38 3.45 17.08
C VAL A 177 -17.77 3.17 18.45
N SER A 178 -17.22 1.96 18.60
CA SER A 178 -16.43 1.58 19.77
C SER A 178 -14.99 1.32 19.34
N LEU A 179 -14.03 1.92 20.05
CA LEU A 179 -12.60 1.69 19.83
C LEU A 179 -12.01 0.94 21.01
N VAL A 180 -11.45 -0.25 20.72
CA VAL A 180 -10.87 -1.14 21.74
C VAL A 180 -9.36 -1.20 21.56
N HIS A 181 -8.59 -0.87 22.59
CA HIS A 181 -7.15 -0.94 22.58
C HIS A 181 -6.58 -1.64 23.84
N ARG A 182 -5.62 -2.57 23.61
CA ARG A 182 -5.04 -3.39 24.70
C ARG A 182 -4.14 -2.65 25.66
N ARG A 183 -3.70 -1.44 25.34
CA ARG A 183 -2.84 -0.58 26.14
C ARG A 183 -3.55 0.70 26.51
N ASN A 184 -2.96 1.46 27.44
CA ASN A 184 -3.44 2.79 27.74
C ASN A 184 -3.03 3.82 26.67
N GLU A 185 -1.86 3.64 26.05
CA GLU A 185 -1.28 4.56 25.08
C GLU A 185 -1.43 4.02 23.65
N PHE A 186 -1.87 4.87 22.74
CA PHE A 186 -1.92 4.61 21.31
C PHE A 186 -0.55 4.84 20.66
N ARG A 187 -0.32 4.22 19.50
CA ARG A 187 0.94 4.33 18.73
C ARG A 187 0.76 5.06 17.40
N GLY A 188 -0.43 5.57 17.12
CA GLY A 188 -0.71 6.35 15.93
C GLY A 188 -0.22 7.80 16.05
N ALA A 189 -0.39 8.57 15.00
CA ALA A 189 -0.05 9.98 14.94
C ALA A 189 -0.73 10.78 16.07
N LEU A 190 -0.02 11.73 16.66
CA LEU A 190 -0.52 12.50 17.81
C LEU A 190 -1.86 13.19 17.49
N ASP A 191 -2.00 13.78 16.31
CA ASP A 191 -3.22 14.43 15.86
C ASP A 191 -4.43 13.46 15.84
N SER A 192 -4.24 12.23 15.32
CA SER A 192 -5.29 11.20 15.32
C SER A 192 -5.64 10.73 16.74
N VAL A 193 -4.65 10.64 17.63
CA VAL A 193 -4.87 10.28 19.04
C VAL A 193 -5.67 11.37 19.76
N GLU A 194 -5.33 12.64 19.55
CA GLU A 194 -6.04 13.78 20.13
C GLU A 194 -7.50 13.84 19.64
N LYS A 195 -7.73 13.75 18.34
CA LYS A 195 -9.07 13.72 17.74
C LYS A 195 -9.94 12.57 18.25
N ALA A 196 -9.39 11.36 18.31
CA ALA A 196 -10.12 10.19 18.82
C ALA A 196 -10.50 10.38 20.31
N SER A 197 -9.59 10.97 21.10
CA SER A 197 -9.82 11.27 22.52
C SER A 197 -10.89 12.35 22.73
N GLU A 198 -10.92 13.38 21.88
CA GLU A 198 -11.97 14.41 21.90
C GLU A 198 -13.32 13.82 21.52
N LEU A 199 -13.39 13.00 20.47
CA LEU A 199 -14.61 12.32 20.07
C LEU A 199 -15.13 11.36 21.17
N ALA A 200 -14.21 10.72 21.90
CA ALA A 200 -14.59 9.91 23.04
C ALA A 200 -15.18 10.76 24.21
N LYS A 201 -14.59 11.92 24.52
CA LYS A 201 -15.13 12.87 25.51
C LYS A 201 -16.52 13.39 25.12
N LEU A 202 -16.77 13.56 23.82
CA LEU A 202 -18.06 13.97 23.27
C LEU A 202 -19.08 12.82 23.17
N GLY A 203 -18.70 11.60 23.56
CA GLY A 203 -19.57 10.42 23.48
C GLY A 203 -19.79 9.88 22.06
N LYS A 204 -19.03 10.36 21.05
CA LYS A 204 -19.13 9.88 19.67
C LYS A 204 -18.34 8.58 19.45
N ILE A 205 -17.36 8.30 20.30
CA ILE A 205 -16.61 7.04 20.33
C ILE A 205 -16.71 6.47 21.74
N LYS A 206 -17.12 5.21 21.86
CA LYS A 206 -16.97 4.44 23.10
C LYS A 206 -15.55 3.92 23.17
N LEU A 207 -14.72 4.46 24.05
CA LEU A 207 -13.31 4.12 24.14
C LEU A 207 -13.06 3.09 25.25
N PHE A 208 -12.46 1.95 24.88
CA PHE A 208 -12.04 0.88 25.79
C PHE A 208 -10.51 0.72 25.69
N THR A 209 -9.78 1.38 26.58
CA THR A 209 -8.33 1.14 26.74
C THR A 209 -8.07 0.03 27.73
N GLU A 210 -6.85 -0.56 27.69
CA GLU A 210 -6.47 -1.69 28.51
C GLU A 210 -7.46 -2.85 28.43
N ALA A 211 -8.01 -3.06 27.20
CA ALA A 211 -9.07 -4.00 26.94
C ALA A 211 -8.89 -4.71 25.59
N GLN A 212 -9.46 -5.90 25.47
CA GLN A 212 -9.37 -6.70 24.24
C GLN A 212 -10.69 -7.41 23.98
N VAL A 213 -11.09 -7.52 22.71
CA VAL A 213 -12.17 -8.41 22.30
C VAL A 213 -11.69 -9.85 22.44
N LYS A 214 -12.47 -10.69 23.13
CA LYS A 214 -12.12 -12.09 23.45
C LYS A 214 -13.10 -13.10 22.89
N LYS A 215 -14.36 -12.74 22.71
CA LYS A 215 -15.39 -13.65 22.20
C LYS A 215 -16.29 -12.91 21.22
N LEU A 216 -16.78 -13.65 20.25
CA LEU A 216 -17.77 -13.22 19.28
C LEU A 216 -19.03 -14.08 19.45
N TYR A 217 -20.19 -13.48 19.29
CA TYR A 217 -21.48 -14.14 19.38
C TYR A 217 -22.35 -13.75 18.18
N GLY A 218 -23.16 -14.68 17.74
CA GLY A 218 -24.12 -14.57 16.66
C GLY A 218 -24.47 -15.93 16.12
N ASP A 219 -25.50 -16.03 15.32
CA ASP A 219 -25.92 -17.27 14.65
C ASP A 219 -25.47 -17.23 13.17
N GLU A 220 -26.21 -16.59 12.29
CA GLU A 220 -25.84 -16.45 10.86
C GLU A 220 -24.80 -15.35 10.62
N LYS A 221 -24.77 -14.31 11.46
CA LYS A 221 -23.87 -13.16 11.41
C LYS A 221 -23.45 -12.74 12.81
N LEU A 222 -22.46 -11.85 12.88
CA LEU A 222 -22.04 -11.25 14.15
C LEU A 222 -23.18 -10.40 14.75
N GLU A 223 -23.45 -10.59 16.04
CA GLU A 223 -24.48 -9.88 16.80
C GLU A 223 -23.91 -9.22 18.06
N ALA A 224 -22.83 -9.77 18.62
CA ALA A 224 -22.21 -9.20 19.80
C ALA A 224 -20.73 -9.59 19.94
N VAL A 225 -20.02 -8.79 20.73
CA VAL A 225 -18.65 -9.08 21.16
C VAL A 225 -18.53 -9.00 22.67
N VAL A 226 -17.59 -9.75 23.25
CA VAL A 226 -17.19 -9.61 24.64
C VAL A 226 -15.82 -8.97 24.71
N ILE A 227 -15.75 -7.84 25.40
CA ILE A 227 -14.55 -7.09 25.69
C ILE A 227 -14.09 -7.45 27.10
N LYS A 228 -12.88 -8.00 27.22
CA LYS A 228 -12.23 -8.28 28.51
C LYS A 228 -11.28 -7.15 28.87
N HIS A 229 -11.45 -6.59 30.06
CA HIS A 229 -10.56 -5.57 30.61
C HIS A 229 -9.31 -6.22 31.23
N ASN A 230 -8.17 -5.53 31.17
CA ASN A 230 -6.93 -5.99 31.83
C ASN A 230 -7.07 -5.87 33.35
N ASP A 231 -7.86 -4.90 33.81
CA ASP A 231 -8.24 -4.74 35.22
C ASP A 231 -9.30 -5.80 35.59
N PRO A 232 -8.97 -6.76 36.51
CA PRO A 232 -9.91 -7.81 36.90
C PRO A 232 -11.20 -7.28 37.54
N ASP A 233 -11.15 -6.11 38.19
CA ASP A 233 -12.29 -5.53 38.89
C ASP A 233 -13.35 -4.99 37.94
N LYS A 234 -12.96 -4.70 36.68
CA LYS A 234 -13.87 -4.25 35.62
C LYS A 234 -14.62 -5.41 34.92
N GLY A 235 -14.14 -6.63 35.08
CA GLY A 235 -14.76 -7.82 34.51
C GLY A 235 -14.80 -7.83 32.97
N GLU A 236 -15.90 -8.30 32.40
CA GLU A 236 -16.16 -8.37 30.96
C GLU A 236 -17.34 -7.47 30.59
N THR A 237 -17.22 -6.79 29.44
CA THR A 237 -18.30 -5.97 28.86
C THR A 237 -18.87 -6.70 27.64
N TYR A 238 -20.19 -6.99 27.68
CA TYR A 238 -20.92 -7.49 26.53
C TYR A 238 -21.44 -6.31 25.72
N LEU A 239 -21.18 -6.31 24.40
CA LEU A 239 -21.55 -5.22 23.51
C LEU A 239 -22.24 -5.78 22.26
N GLU A 240 -23.50 -5.41 22.04
CA GLU A 240 -24.22 -5.69 20.80
C GLU A 240 -23.60 -4.89 19.66
N VAL A 241 -23.29 -5.56 18.56
CA VAL A 241 -22.62 -4.95 17.41
C VAL A 241 -23.03 -5.63 16.11
N ASP A 242 -22.99 -4.89 15.01
CA ASP A 242 -23.17 -5.44 13.68
C ASP A 242 -21.83 -5.84 13.04
N ASN A 243 -20.76 -5.12 13.37
CA ASN A 243 -19.44 -5.33 12.77
C ASN A 243 -18.30 -5.23 13.77
N PHE A 244 -17.30 -6.10 13.57
CA PHE A 244 -16.03 -6.07 14.26
C PHE A 244 -14.87 -5.94 13.27
N ILE A 245 -14.03 -4.92 13.43
CA ILE A 245 -12.93 -4.58 12.53
C ILE A 245 -11.60 -4.61 13.30
N PRO A 246 -10.91 -5.76 13.39
CA PRO A 246 -9.59 -5.85 14.01
C PRO A 246 -8.50 -5.32 13.09
N LEU A 247 -7.96 -4.14 13.37
CA LEU A 247 -6.90 -3.45 12.63
C LEU A 247 -5.56 -3.59 13.37
N PHE A 248 -5.00 -4.79 13.35
CA PHE A 248 -3.74 -5.13 14.04
C PHE A 248 -2.51 -4.99 13.14
N GLY A 249 -2.69 -4.40 11.96
CA GLY A 249 -1.69 -4.27 10.92
C GLY A 249 -1.56 -5.51 10.05
N LEU A 250 -0.74 -5.39 9.03
CA LEU A 250 -0.44 -6.45 8.09
C LEU A 250 0.85 -7.16 8.50
N SER A 251 0.94 -8.44 8.20
CA SER A 251 2.20 -9.19 8.29
C SER A 251 2.90 -9.11 6.95
N PRO A 252 4.07 -8.42 6.86
CA PRO A 252 4.86 -8.42 5.64
C PRO A 252 5.32 -9.85 5.34
N LYS A 253 5.02 -10.34 4.15
CA LYS A 253 5.51 -11.65 3.66
C LYS A 253 6.12 -11.44 2.29
N LEU A 254 7.43 -11.64 2.20
CA LEU A 254 8.15 -11.56 0.92
C LEU A 254 7.76 -12.71 -0.03
N GLY A 255 7.17 -13.79 0.52
CA GLY A 255 6.81 -14.96 -0.28
C GLY A 255 8.01 -15.52 -1.03
N PRO A 256 7.85 -15.87 -2.34
CA PRO A 256 8.92 -16.42 -3.15
C PRO A 256 10.17 -15.55 -3.26
N LEU A 257 10.04 -14.23 -3.16
CA LEU A 257 11.17 -13.28 -3.18
C LEU A 257 12.21 -13.60 -2.10
N GLY A 258 11.79 -14.18 -0.98
CA GLY A 258 12.68 -14.63 0.09
C GLY A 258 13.66 -15.75 -0.34
N ASN A 259 13.36 -16.46 -1.43
CA ASN A 259 14.18 -17.56 -1.96
C ASN A 259 15.11 -17.11 -3.09
N TRP A 260 15.11 -15.84 -3.48
CA TRP A 260 15.91 -15.32 -4.59
C TRP A 260 17.37 -15.05 -4.24
N GLY A 261 17.80 -15.33 -3.00
CA GLY A 261 19.15 -15.06 -2.53
C GLY A 261 19.40 -13.58 -2.18
N LEU A 262 18.34 -12.82 -1.96
CA LEU A 262 18.40 -11.41 -1.54
C LEU A 262 18.85 -11.31 -0.08
N GLU A 263 19.62 -10.26 0.27
CA GLU A 263 19.89 -9.90 1.66
C GLU A 263 18.63 -9.33 2.30
N ILE A 264 18.11 -10.05 3.31
CA ILE A 264 16.88 -9.68 4.02
C ILE A 264 17.20 -9.25 5.44
N GLN A 265 16.69 -8.11 5.85
CA GLN A 265 16.78 -7.58 7.21
C GLN A 265 15.39 -7.15 7.69
N LYS A 266 14.92 -7.68 8.84
CA LYS A 266 13.62 -7.36 9.43
C LYS A 266 12.43 -7.50 8.44
N ASN A 267 12.42 -8.61 7.66
CA ASN A 267 11.44 -8.89 6.60
C ASN A 267 11.38 -7.84 5.47
N ALA A 268 12.48 -7.15 5.20
CA ALA A 268 12.62 -6.23 4.09
C ALA A 268 13.95 -6.46 3.36
N ILE A 269 14.01 -6.10 2.09
CA ILE A 269 15.17 -6.30 1.23
C ILE A 269 16.18 -5.18 1.49
N LYS A 270 17.41 -5.54 1.88
CA LYS A 270 18.49 -4.58 2.08
C LYS A 270 18.97 -4.03 0.74
N VAL A 271 19.18 -2.72 0.66
CA VAL A 271 19.64 -2.03 -0.56
C VAL A 271 20.74 -1.03 -0.27
N ASN A 272 21.50 -0.66 -1.31
CA ASN A 272 22.48 0.41 -1.25
C ASN A 272 21.80 1.76 -1.54
N ASN A 273 21.22 2.39 -0.52
CA ASN A 273 20.54 3.68 -0.66
C ASN A 273 21.47 4.86 -0.90
N ALA A 274 22.76 4.73 -0.53
CA ALA A 274 23.75 5.81 -0.79
C ALA A 274 24.10 5.94 -2.27
N LYS A 275 23.69 5.00 -3.11
CA LYS A 275 24.01 4.99 -4.54
C LYS A 275 22.77 4.87 -5.43
N ASP A 276 22.10 3.71 -5.42
CA ASP A 276 21.22 3.32 -6.52
C ASP A 276 20.00 2.48 -6.13
N TYR A 277 19.86 2.11 -4.86
CA TYR A 277 18.85 1.15 -4.37
C TYR A 277 18.97 -0.28 -4.93
N GLN A 278 20.15 -0.64 -5.44
CA GLN A 278 20.44 -2.00 -5.88
C GLN A 278 20.54 -2.93 -4.67
N THR A 279 20.09 -4.16 -4.85
CA THR A 279 20.24 -5.25 -3.88
C THR A 279 21.66 -5.84 -3.94
N ASN A 280 21.91 -6.92 -3.21
CA ASN A 280 23.15 -7.71 -3.37
C ASN A 280 23.25 -8.42 -4.72
N ILE A 281 22.17 -8.48 -5.51
CA ILE A 281 22.15 -9.10 -6.84
C ILE A 281 22.29 -8.00 -7.90
N PRO A 282 23.36 -7.99 -8.71
CA PRO A 282 23.56 -6.97 -9.76
C PRO A 282 22.38 -6.92 -10.74
N GLY A 283 21.89 -5.73 -11.06
CA GLY A 283 20.73 -5.54 -11.96
C GLY A 283 19.36 -5.77 -11.30
N VAL A 284 19.34 -6.17 -10.02
CA VAL A 284 18.11 -6.31 -9.23
C VAL A 284 18.03 -5.19 -8.19
N PHE A 285 16.97 -4.43 -8.22
CA PHE A 285 16.70 -3.28 -7.35
C PHE A 285 15.50 -3.55 -6.47
N ALA A 286 15.42 -2.87 -5.31
CA ALA A 286 14.23 -2.91 -4.49
C ALA A 286 13.88 -1.49 -3.99
N ILE A 287 12.63 -1.06 -4.21
CA ILE A 287 12.14 0.30 -3.94
C ILE A 287 10.79 0.27 -3.24
N GLY A 288 10.47 1.36 -2.53
CA GLY A 288 9.24 1.46 -1.73
C GLY A 288 9.32 0.67 -0.42
N ASP A 289 8.19 0.24 0.10
CA ASP A 289 8.09 -0.36 1.44
C ASP A 289 8.75 -1.73 1.59
N VAL A 290 9.06 -2.39 0.47
CA VAL A 290 9.71 -3.70 0.43
C VAL A 290 11.18 -3.64 0.82
N ASN A 291 11.83 -2.46 0.65
CA ASN A 291 13.25 -2.29 0.97
C ASN A 291 13.50 -1.83 2.40
N THR A 292 14.78 -1.90 2.82
CA THR A 292 15.27 -1.35 4.07
C THR A 292 16.70 -0.83 3.95
N TYR A 293 16.95 0.28 4.64
CA TYR A 293 18.24 0.92 4.83
C TYR A 293 18.16 1.84 6.06
N GLU A 294 19.30 2.37 6.50
CA GLU A 294 19.33 3.31 7.64
C GLU A 294 18.56 4.60 7.29
N GLY A 295 17.65 5.01 8.17
CA GLY A 295 16.80 6.19 7.94
C GLY A 295 15.62 5.98 6.99
N LYS A 296 15.29 4.74 6.62
CA LYS A 296 14.14 4.44 5.76
C LYS A 296 12.82 4.92 6.35
N LEU A 297 12.12 5.77 5.60
CA LEU A 297 10.73 6.13 5.83
C LEU A 297 9.84 5.34 4.86
N LYS A 298 8.83 4.65 5.40
CA LYS A 298 7.86 3.90 4.60
C LYS A 298 6.70 4.80 4.16
N LEU A 299 7.01 5.72 3.25
CA LEU A 299 6.09 6.66 2.64
C LEU A 299 6.06 6.46 1.13
N ILE A 300 4.92 6.72 0.50
CA ILE A 300 4.79 6.69 -0.97
C ILE A 300 5.79 7.66 -1.60
N LEU A 301 5.93 8.86 -1.01
CA LEU A 301 6.90 9.87 -1.44
C LEU A 301 8.34 9.34 -1.47
N SER A 302 8.76 8.59 -0.45
CA SER A 302 10.09 7.97 -0.41
C SER A 302 10.26 6.98 -1.56
N GLY A 303 9.24 6.18 -1.84
CA GLY A 303 9.22 5.25 -2.98
C GLY A 303 9.33 5.95 -4.33
N PHE A 304 8.71 7.11 -4.52
CA PHE A 304 8.84 7.92 -5.73
C PHE A 304 10.27 8.43 -5.93
N HIS A 305 10.90 8.94 -4.87
CA HIS A 305 12.30 9.35 -4.93
C HIS A 305 13.24 8.18 -5.29
N GLU A 306 13.03 7.02 -4.65
CA GLU A 306 13.81 5.81 -4.91
C GLU A 306 13.68 5.35 -6.37
N ALA A 307 12.47 5.41 -6.95
CA ALA A 307 12.21 5.10 -8.35
C ALA A 307 12.99 6.02 -9.29
N ALA A 308 12.96 7.32 -9.03
CA ALA A 308 13.68 8.32 -9.85
C ALA A 308 15.20 8.08 -9.86
N VAL A 309 15.80 7.83 -8.69
CA VAL A 309 17.24 7.56 -8.58
C VAL A 309 17.58 6.22 -9.26
N MET A 310 16.85 5.17 -8.96
CA MET A 310 17.08 3.83 -9.50
C MET A 310 17.03 3.81 -11.04
N CYS A 311 16.06 4.49 -11.66
CA CYS A 311 15.93 4.50 -13.12
C CYS A 311 17.16 5.06 -13.84
N GLN A 312 17.86 6.04 -13.25
CA GLN A 312 19.10 6.59 -13.81
C GLN A 312 20.23 5.54 -13.85
N TYR A 313 20.33 4.70 -12.83
CA TYR A 313 21.30 3.60 -12.80
C TYR A 313 20.88 2.45 -13.71
N ALA A 314 19.58 2.13 -13.77
CA ALA A 314 19.04 1.17 -14.71
C ALA A 314 19.39 1.52 -16.15
N TYR A 315 19.30 2.79 -16.53
CA TYR A 315 19.70 3.27 -17.85
C TYR A 315 21.15 2.94 -18.18
N GLN A 316 22.08 3.07 -17.23
CA GLN A 316 23.49 2.76 -17.44
C GLN A 316 23.73 1.26 -17.63
N ILE A 317 22.97 0.40 -16.96
CA ILE A 317 23.04 -1.05 -17.13
C ILE A 317 22.56 -1.45 -18.53
N ILE A 318 21.43 -0.88 -18.96
CA ILE A 318 20.81 -1.19 -20.25
C ILE A 318 21.61 -0.60 -21.41
N HIS A 319 22.25 0.56 -21.19
CA HIS A 319 23.03 1.29 -22.20
C HIS A 319 24.46 1.59 -21.72
N PRO A 320 25.32 0.58 -21.48
CA PRO A 320 26.64 0.78 -20.86
C PRO A 320 27.57 1.70 -21.66
N ASN A 321 27.36 1.81 -22.97
CA ASN A 321 28.18 2.62 -23.87
C ASN A 321 27.59 4.01 -24.16
N LYS A 322 26.46 4.37 -23.55
CA LYS A 322 25.84 5.70 -23.74
C LYS A 322 26.06 6.58 -22.51
N ARG A 323 26.56 7.78 -22.75
CA ARG A 323 26.63 8.77 -21.66
C ARG A 323 25.21 9.16 -21.23
N PHE A 324 24.90 8.96 -19.95
CA PHE A 324 23.67 9.47 -19.37
C PHE A 324 23.75 10.99 -19.24
N VAL A 325 22.75 11.71 -19.76
CA VAL A 325 22.59 13.15 -19.61
C VAL A 325 21.21 13.41 -19.04
N MET A 326 21.15 13.84 -17.79
CA MET A 326 19.90 14.23 -17.16
C MET A 326 19.24 15.40 -17.90
N LYS A 327 17.99 15.26 -18.30
CA LYS A 327 17.18 16.31 -18.90
C LYS A 327 15.99 16.60 -18.00
N TYR A 328 15.75 17.87 -17.75
CA TYR A 328 14.57 18.31 -17.03
C TYR A 328 13.35 18.26 -17.94
N THR A 329 12.22 17.75 -17.44
CA THR A 329 10.95 17.68 -18.18
C THR A 329 10.43 19.05 -18.62
N THR A 330 10.80 20.11 -17.88
CA THR A 330 10.47 21.51 -18.19
C THR A 330 11.15 22.04 -19.46
N VAL A 331 12.23 21.39 -19.93
CA VAL A 331 12.99 21.81 -21.12
C VAL A 331 12.51 21.13 -22.40
N GLY A 332 12.16 19.83 -22.30
CA GLY A 332 11.80 19.01 -23.46
C GLY A 332 10.32 18.58 -23.50
N GLY A 333 9.56 18.92 -22.45
CA GLY A 333 8.23 18.36 -22.27
C GLY A 333 8.26 16.84 -22.01
N VAL A 334 7.10 16.24 -22.00
CA VAL A 334 6.94 14.79 -21.92
C VAL A 334 6.07 14.37 -23.12
N GLU A 335 6.59 13.48 -23.95
CA GLU A 335 5.87 12.97 -25.13
C GLU A 335 4.54 12.32 -24.69
N GLY A 336 3.45 12.65 -25.37
CA GLY A 336 2.09 12.20 -25.03
C GLY A 336 1.35 13.08 -24.02
N PHE A 337 1.99 14.16 -23.49
CA PHE A 337 1.33 15.20 -22.69
C PHE A 337 1.17 16.45 -23.54
N ASP A 338 0.10 16.55 -24.30
CA ASP A 338 -0.17 17.61 -25.27
C ASP A 338 -0.69 18.93 -24.66
N GLY A 339 -0.91 18.96 -23.35
CA GLY A 339 -1.39 20.15 -22.64
C GLY A 339 -2.90 20.44 -22.78
N SER A 340 -3.63 19.67 -23.55
CA SER A 340 -5.07 19.86 -23.82
C SER A 340 -5.94 19.92 -22.53
N LYS A 341 -5.52 19.26 -21.47
CA LYS A 341 -6.20 19.34 -20.14
C LYS A 341 -6.01 20.68 -19.40
N LYS A 342 -5.01 21.49 -19.77
CA LYS A 342 -4.83 22.81 -19.15
C LYS A 342 -5.86 23.82 -19.63
N GLU A 343 -6.38 23.67 -20.84
CA GLU A 343 -7.42 24.53 -21.39
C GLU A 343 -8.79 24.24 -20.73
N ALA A 344 -9.15 23.00 -20.55
CA ALA A 344 -10.39 22.61 -19.87
C ALA A 344 -10.45 23.11 -18.39
N LYS A 345 -9.32 23.07 -17.66
CA LYS A 345 -9.26 23.62 -16.29
C LYS A 345 -9.30 25.17 -16.27
N LYS A 346 -8.81 25.86 -17.27
CA LYS A 346 -8.91 27.32 -17.38
C LYS A 346 -10.34 27.78 -17.67
N GLU A 347 -11.08 27.06 -18.51
CA GLU A 347 -12.49 27.35 -18.79
C GLU A 347 -13.37 27.17 -17.56
N VAL A 348 -13.14 26.12 -16.76
CA VAL A 348 -13.88 25.90 -15.50
C VAL A 348 -13.61 26.99 -14.46
N VAL A 349 -12.38 27.49 -14.35
CA VAL A 349 -12.04 28.57 -13.40
C VAL A 349 -12.58 29.93 -13.87
N GLN A 350 -12.65 30.19 -15.18
CA GLN A 350 -13.25 31.41 -15.73
C GLN A 350 -14.79 31.42 -15.67
N SER A 351 -15.45 30.28 -15.52
CA SER A 351 -16.90 30.18 -15.37
C SER A 351 -17.38 30.31 -13.91
N ILE A 352 -16.46 30.43 -12.94
CA ILE A 352 -16.75 30.54 -11.48
C ILE A 352 -16.40 31.94 -10.94
N VAL A 353 -15.88 32.85 -11.78
CA VAL A 353 -15.69 34.27 -11.51
C VAL A 353 -16.69 35.05 -12.33
#